data_4a35c9a0cee43d68bddc2d30aa9f2516
#
_entry.id   4a35c9a0cee43d68bddc2d30aa9f2516
#
_cell.length_a   1.000
_cell.length_b   1.000
_cell.length_c   1.000
_cell.angle_alpha   90.00
_cell.angle_beta   90.00
_cell.angle_gamma   90.00
#
_symmetry.space_group_name_H-M   'P 1'
#
loop_
_entity.id
_entity.type
_entity.pdbx_description
1 polymer ?
#
loop_
_entity_poly.entity_id
_entity_poly.type
_entity_poly.pdbx_seq_one_letter_code
_entity_poly.pdbx_strand_id
1 'polypeptide(L)'
;MIRIRARKDAGLNTGGEQKMKLTKLLAGALVASTMMTTYAQSADVVIGVPNWPSVRVTAHVLKTVMEENLGVDVELQNGTNPVVFEAMDTGAMHVHPEVWLPNQANLEAKYVNDKGSVRQNPNGVNGDQAMCVTEGTAARTGIKDLSELSNPDMAKNFDTDGDGKGEIWIGAAGWASTNVEKIRAKSYGYSETMNLKEIDETLALAEVDNAVAQKKNIVFFCYTPHHMFALHKLVILKEPAYDEAKWNVKQPTDDPNWLENSSAPVAWNTAKLKIHYAASLEKDNPAVAKLLSQVKLDTDIVSKMTFALVVEKQDPAEFAKKWVAENGAVVDAWLK
;
A
#
# COMPACT_ATOMS: atom_id res chain seq x y z
N MET A 1 -12.30 23.74 56.24
CA MET A 1 -12.39 23.60 57.74
C MET A 1 -12.00 22.22 58.15
N ILE A 2 -11.13 22.17 59.19
CA ILE A 2 -10.69 21.06 60.04
C ILE A 2 -9.50 20.26 59.46
N ARG A 3 -8.26 20.65 59.77
CA ARG A 3 -7.31 20.50 60.91
C ARG A 3 -6.84 19.05 61.07
N ILE A 4 -5.60 18.77 60.63
CA ILE A 4 -4.31 18.64 61.32
C ILE A 4 -4.35 17.88 62.66
N ARG A 5 -3.57 16.81 62.78
CA ARG A 5 -2.72 16.56 63.98
C ARG A 5 -1.56 15.59 63.67
N ALA A 6 -0.39 16.16 63.89
CA ALA A 6 0.89 15.41 64.05
C ALA A 6 1.00 14.87 65.48
N ARG A 7 1.76 13.80 65.64
CA ARG A 7 2.41 13.50 66.95
C ARG A 7 3.81 12.94 66.68
N LYS A 8 4.76 13.68 67.27
CA LYS A 8 6.12 13.32 67.62
C LYS A 8 6.10 12.44 68.89
N ASP A 9 7.15 11.64 69.03
CA ASP A 9 8.10 11.51 70.19
C ASP A 9 8.78 10.18 70.03
N ALA A 10 10.09 10.09 69.86
CA ALA A 10 11.22 10.33 70.74
C ALA A 10 11.49 9.13 71.72
N GLY A 11 12.68 8.58 71.63
CA GLY A 11 13.23 7.61 72.61
C GLY A 11 14.61 7.11 72.20
N LEU A 12 15.64 7.79 72.65
CA LEU A 12 17.04 7.32 72.75
C LEU A 12 17.14 6.10 73.62
N ASN A 13 18.02 5.16 73.34
CA ASN A 13 19.03 4.74 74.32
C ASN A 13 20.25 4.03 73.68
N THR A 14 21.30 4.31 74.25
CA THR A 14 22.74 4.11 74.22
C THR A 14 23.23 2.67 74.30
N GLY A 15 24.37 2.41 73.66
CA GLY A 15 25.54 1.74 74.31
C GLY A 15 25.91 0.34 73.87
N GLY A 16 27.09 0.17 73.40
CA GLY A 16 27.73 -1.12 73.32
C GLY A 16 28.85 -1.25 72.30
N GLU A 17 30.04 -0.70 72.62
CA GLU A 17 31.27 -1.02 71.91
C GLU A 17 31.66 -2.49 72.18
N GLN A 18 31.94 -3.23 71.08
CA GLN A 18 32.91 -4.31 71.15
C GLN A 18 33.74 -4.43 69.91
N LYS A 19 35.00 -4.07 70.05
CA LYS A 19 36.09 -4.35 69.12
C LYS A 19 36.36 -5.85 69.06
N MET A 20 36.44 -6.44 67.91
CA MET A 20 37.30 -7.58 67.65
C MET A 20 37.65 -7.77 66.16
N LYS A 21 38.91 -7.52 65.95
CA LYS A 21 39.91 -8.11 65.03
C LYS A 21 39.56 -8.54 63.62
N LEU A 22 40.27 -7.86 62.75
CA LEU A 22 40.76 -8.20 61.43
C LEU A 22 41.00 -9.69 61.18
N THR A 23 40.46 -10.22 60.12
CA THR A 23 41.18 -11.22 59.31
C THR A 23 40.80 -10.99 57.82
N LYS A 24 41.80 -10.71 57.01
CA LYS A 24 41.77 -10.52 55.56
C LYS A 24 41.47 -11.84 54.89
N LEU A 25 40.53 -11.86 54.00
CA LEU A 25 40.52 -12.77 52.85
C LEU A 25 39.93 -12.03 51.66
N LEU A 26 40.79 -11.52 50.79
CA LEU A 26 40.48 -11.11 49.44
C LEU A 26 40.13 -12.35 48.61
N ALA A 27 38.90 -12.48 48.18
CA ALA A 27 38.56 -13.29 47.04
C ALA A 27 37.83 -12.37 46.06
N GLY A 28 38.59 -11.81 45.14
CA GLY A 28 38.06 -11.03 44.01
C GLY A 28 37.35 -11.94 43.04
N ALA A 29 36.03 -11.94 43.04
CA ALA A 29 35.25 -12.42 41.90
C ALA A 29 34.94 -11.22 40.97
N LEU A 30 35.80 -11.03 39.98
CA LEU A 30 35.53 -10.15 38.83
C LEU A 30 34.45 -10.83 38.02
N VAL A 31 33.17 -10.50 38.27
CA VAL A 31 32.08 -10.81 37.35
C VAL A 31 32.23 -9.85 36.19
N ALA A 32 32.96 -10.28 35.16
CA ALA A 32 32.93 -9.63 33.86
C ALA A 32 31.53 -9.83 33.30
N SER A 33 30.63 -8.87 33.55
CA SER A 33 29.36 -8.72 32.81
C SER A 33 29.72 -8.36 31.39
N THR A 34 29.86 -9.35 30.53
CA THR A 34 29.81 -9.17 29.09
C THR A 34 28.40 -8.71 28.77
N MET A 35 28.22 -7.39 28.70
CA MET A 35 27.10 -6.81 28.00
C MET A 35 27.24 -7.27 26.53
N MET A 36 26.55 -8.36 26.17
CA MET A 36 26.24 -8.64 24.79
C MET A 36 25.32 -7.51 24.34
N THR A 37 25.91 -6.46 23.78
CA THR A 37 25.17 -5.55 22.90
C THR A 37 24.71 -6.41 21.74
N THR A 38 23.45 -6.88 21.80
CA THR A 38 22.75 -7.36 20.62
C THR A 38 22.62 -6.14 19.72
N TYR A 39 23.54 -5.98 18.77
CA TYR A 39 23.30 -5.15 17.62
C TYR A 39 22.05 -5.73 16.97
N ALA A 40 20.94 -5.00 16.98
CA ALA A 40 19.85 -5.31 16.11
C ALA A 40 20.44 -5.26 14.68
N GLN A 41 20.64 -6.43 14.09
CA GLN A 41 21.10 -6.52 12.70
C GLN A 41 19.97 -5.92 11.87
N SER A 42 20.24 -4.83 11.17
CA SER A 42 19.29 -4.29 10.19
C SER A 42 19.12 -5.35 9.11
N ALA A 43 17.90 -5.53 8.65
CA ALA A 43 17.64 -6.41 7.51
C ALA A 43 18.50 -6.00 6.30
N ASP A 44 18.95 -7.00 5.53
CA ASP A 44 19.75 -6.77 4.32
C ASP A 44 18.94 -6.04 3.25
N VAL A 45 17.64 -6.31 3.20
CA VAL A 45 16.69 -5.70 2.26
C VAL A 45 15.41 -5.29 2.98
N VAL A 46 14.97 -4.07 2.76
CA VAL A 46 13.68 -3.56 3.24
C VAL A 46 12.74 -3.33 2.05
N ILE A 47 11.60 -4.01 2.05
CA ILE A 47 10.55 -3.83 1.04
C ILE A 47 9.51 -2.85 1.59
N GLY A 48 9.30 -1.73 0.90
CA GLY A 48 8.22 -0.79 1.19
C GLY A 48 6.89 -1.30 0.65
N VAL A 49 5.87 -1.40 1.51
CA VAL A 49 4.57 -2.00 1.17
C VAL A 49 3.46 -0.96 1.33
N PRO A 50 2.98 -0.37 0.22
CA PRO A 50 1.77 0.44 0.25
C PRO A 50 0.51 -0.38 0.57
N ASN A 51 -0.62 0.32 0.79
CA ASN A 51 -1.83 -0.30 1.34
C ASN A 51 -2.83 -0.71 0.26
N TRP A 52 -2.55 -1.81 -0.45
CA TRP A 52 -3.53 -2.55 -1.27
C TRP A 52 -3.15 -4.03 -1.39
N PRO A 53 -4.09 -4.94 -1.72
CA PRO A 53 -3.87 -6.38 -1.61
C PRO A 53 -2.79 -6.95 -2.55
N SER A 54 -2.74 -6.53 -3.81
CA SER A 54 -1.79 -7.09 -4.79
C SER A 54 -0.34 -6.79 -4.45
N VAL A 55 -0.04 -5.55 -3.99
CA VAL A 55 1.33 -5.21 -3.56
C VAL A 55 1.75 -6.02 -2.34
N ARG A 56 0.81 -6.29 -1.42
CA ARG A 56 1.11 -7.09 -0.21
C ARG A 56 1.51 -8.50 -0.57
N VAL A 57 0.73 -9.19 -1.42
CA VAL A 57 1.09 -10.56 -1.81
C VAL A 57 2.38 -10.60 -2.61
N THR A 58 2.59 -9.65 -3.53
CA THR A 58 3.84 -9.56 -4.30
C THR A 58 5.04 -9.34 -3.37
N ALA A 59 4.92 -8.48 -2.34
CA ALA A 59 5.96 -8.27 -1.34
C ALA A 59 6.33 -9.56 -0.61
N HIS A 60 5.36 -10.35 -0.17
CA HIS A 60 5.61 -11.62 0.52
C HIS A 60 6.25 -12.67 -0.42
N VAL A 61 5.83 -12.74 -1.68
CA VAL A 61 6.47 -13.63 -2.67
C VAL A 61 7.92 -13.23 -2.89
N LEU A 62 8.20 -11.94 -3.11
CA LEU A 62 9.57 -11.46 -3.29
C LEU A 62 10.43 -11.72 -2.05
N LYS A 63 9.90 -11.45 -0.84
CA LYS A 63 10.57 -11.77 0.43
C LYS A 63 10.94 -13.25 0.49
N THR A 64 9.98 -14.15 0.28
CA THR A 64 10.22 -15.60 0.32
C THR A 64 11.29 -16.03 -0.68
N VAL A 65 11.22 -15.53 -1.91
CA VAL A 65 12.23 -15.86 -2.94
C VAL A 65 13.63 -15.39 -2.54
N MET A 66 13.75 -14.17 -2.01
CA MET A 66 15.04 -13.61 -1.57
C MET A 66 15.62 -14.41 -0.38
N GLU A 67 14.79 -14.69 0.63
CA GLU A 67 15.23 -15.42 1.81
C GLU A 67 15.61 -16.86 1.51
N GLU A 68 14.78 -17.59 0.76
CA GLU A 68 15.01 -19.02 0.49
C GLU A 68 16.08 -19.28 -0.57
N ASN A 69 16.25 -18.40 -1.57
CA ASN A 69 17.16 -18.66 -2.69
C ASN A 69 18.44 -17.81 -2.65
N LEU A 70 18.42 -16.64 -1.99
CA LEU A 70 19.58 -15.76 -1.93
C LEU A 70 20.17 -15.65 -0.51
N GLY A 71 19.46 -16.15 0.51
CA GLY A 71 19.93 -16.18 1.89
C GLY A 71 20.06 -14.81 2.53
N VAL A 72 19.29 -13.81 2.06
CA VAL A 72 19.27 -12.45 2.60
C VAL A 72 18.12 -12.26 3.58
N ASP A 73 18.30 -11.47 4.62
CA ASP A 73 17.24 -11.11 5.57
C ASP A 73 16.37 -9.99 4.99
N VAL A 74 15.05 -10.17 4.97
CA VAL A 74 14.12 -9.23 4.34
C VAL A 74 13.05 -8.75 5.31
N GLU A 75 12.96 -7.43 5.49
CA GLU A 75 11.89 -6.76 6.25
C GLU A 75 10.82 -6.18 5.35
N LEU A 76 9.55 -6.25 5.77
CA LEU A 76 8.44 -5.56 5.14
C LEU A 76 8.03 -4.36 5.98
N GLN A 77 8.08 -3.15 5.41
CA GLN A 77 7.68 -1.91 6.06
C GLN A 77 6.55 -1.22 5.32
N ASN A 78 5.50 -0.80 6.03
CA ASN A 78 4.42 -0.04 5.42
C ASN A 78 4.87 1.37 5.05
N GLY A 79 4.43 1.86 3.90
CA GLY A 79 4.71 3.21 3.44
C GLY A 79 3.81 3.62 2.28
N THR A 80 3.55 4.91 2.13
CA THR A 80 2.89 5.43 0.91
C THR A 80 3.90 5.49 -0.24
N ASN A 81 3.41 5.57 -1.48
CA ASN A 81 4.30 5.64 -2.64
C ASN A 81 5.41 6.72 -2.52
N PRO A 82 5.13 7.99 -2.15
CA PRO A 82 6.18 8.99 -1.99
C PRO A 82 7.19 8.64 -0.91
N VAL A 83 6.74 8.06 0.22
CA VAL A 83 7.62 7.64 1.32
C VAL A 83 8.56 6.53 0.88
N VAL A 84 8.04 5.52 0.16
CA VAL A 84 8.86 4.40 -0.32
C VAL A 84 9.88 4.88 -1.35
N PHE A 85 9.50 5.75 -2.28
CA PHE A 85 10.45 6.30 -3.25
C PHE A 85 11.57 7.13 -2.60
N GLU A 86 11.22 7.99 -1.63
CA GLU A 86 12.22 8.76 -0.90
C GLU A 86 13.13 7.87 -0.05
N ALA A 87 12.56 6.83 0.56
CA ALA A 87 13.33 5.85 1.33
C ALA A 87 14.28 5.02 0.43
N MET A 88 13.88 4.69 -0.80
CA MET A 88 14.78 4.06 -1.78
C MET A 88 15.91 4.99 -2.22
N ASP A 89 15.64 6.30 -2.37
CA ASP A 89 16.64 7.32 -2.70
C ASP A 89 17.71 7.47 -1.60
N THR A 90 17.29 7.33 -0.34
CA THR A 90 18.17 7.47 0.84
C THR A 90 18.77 6.17 1.35
N GLY A 91 18.32 5.01 0.84
CA GLY A 91 18.75 3.69 1.27
C GLY A 91 18.06 3.17 2.53
N ALA A 92 17.00 3.82 3.02
CA ALA A 92 16.21 3.34 4.17
C ALA A 92 15.23 2.22 3.79
N MET A 93 14.79 2.17 2.53
CA MET A 93 14.09 1.05 1.93
C MET A 93 14.75 0.70 0.59
N HIS A 94 14.53 -0.49 0.11
CA HIS A 94 15.24 -0.98 -1.07
C HIS A 94 14.33 -1.36 -2.23
N VAL A 95 13.07 -1.73 -1.98
CA VAL A 95 12.17 -2.25 -3.01
C VAL A 95 10.76 -1.68 -2.85
N HIS A 96 10.15 -1.30 -3.97
CA HIS A 96 8.72 -1.08 -4.12
C HIS A 96 8.15 -2.18 -5.02
N PRO A 97 7.34 -3.11 -4.51
CA PRO A 97 6.92 -4.31 -5.26
C PRO A 97 6.00 -4.04 -6.44
N GLU A 98 5.28 -2.90 -6.44
CA GLU A 98 4.21 -2.66 -7.40
C GLU A 98 3.92 -1.16 -7.58
N VAL A 99 4.70 -0.51 -8.43
CA VAL A 99 4.49 0.88 -8.82
C VAL A 99 3.53 0.92 -10.01
N TRP A 100 2.41 1.61 -9.85
CA TRP A 100 1.43 1.83 -10.90
C TRP A 100 1.83 3.03 -11.77
N LEU A 101 2.01 2.80 -13.06
CA LEU A 101 2.25 3.84 -14.06
C LEU A 101 1.05 3.92 -15.01
N PRO A 102 0.52 5.11 -15.31
CA PRO A 102 1.13 6.45 -15.10
C PRO A 102 0.84 7.12 -13.75
N ASN A 103 0.17 6.47 -12.80
CA ASN A 103 -0.24 7.10 -11.52
C ASN A 103 0.92 7.77 -10.78
N GLN A 104 2.11 7.16 -10.85
CA GLN A 104 3.35 7.61 -10.19
C GLN A 104 4.37 8.18 -11.17
N ALA A 105 3.92 8.68 -12.32
CA ALA A 105 4.83 9.21 -13.36
C ALA A 105 5.76 10.33 -12.85
N ASN A 106 5.28 11.15 -11.91
CA ASN A 106 6.06 12.20 -11.28
C ASN A 106 7.20 11.66 -10.39
N LEU A 107 6.94 10.57 -9.63
CA LEU A 107 7.97 9.92 -8.81
C LEU A 107 8.97 9.18 -9.70
N GLU A 108 8.49 8.53 -10.76
CA GLU A 108 9.38 7.92 -11.76
C GLU A 108 10.28 8.96 -12.42
N ALA A 109 9.73 10.09 -12.87
CA ALA A 109 10.52 11.19 -13.43
C ALA A 109 11.62 11.65 -12.46
N LYS A 110 11.26 11.91 -11.20
CA LYS A 110 12.18 12.41 -10.18
C LYS A 110 13.27 11.42 -9.81
N TYR A 111 12.93 10.16 -9.50
CA TYR A 111 13.86 9.23 -8.87
C TYR A 111 14.51 8.26 -9.87
N VAL A 112 13.81 7.90 -10.95
CA VAL A 112 14.38 7.02 -12.00
C VAL A 112 15.10 7.83 -13.06
N ASN A 113 14.44 8.86 -13.62
CA ASN A 113 15.00 9.59 -14.77
C ASN A 113 15.99 10.69 -14.35
N ASP A 114 15.61 11.55 -13.40
CA ASP A 114 16.44 12.72 -13.05
C ASP A 114 17.59 12.34 -12.11
N LYS A 115 17.29 11.66 -10.99
CA LYS A 115 18.29 11.26 -9.99
C LYS A 115 19.02 9.99 -10.32
N GLY A 116 18.38 9.05 -11.01
CA GLY A 116 18.92 7.72 -11.26
C GLY A 116 19.18 6.89 -10.00
N SER A 117 18.56 7.27 -8.86
CA SER A 117 18.71 6.58 -7.58
C SER A 117 17.80 5.37 -7.43
N VAL A 118 16.81 5.23 -8.31
CA VAL A 118 15.88 4.09 -8.38
C VAL A 118 15.96 3.46 -9.77
N ARG A 119 15.88 2.14 -9.82
CA ARG A 119 15.76 1.33 -11.04
C ARG A 119 14.35 0.76 -11.16
N GLN A 120 13.92 0.47 -12.37
CA GLN A 120 12.67 -0.22 -12.62
C GLN A 120 12.91 -1.55 -13.30
N ASN A 121 12.12 -2.55 -12.95
CA ASN A 121 12.04 -3.81 -13.70
C ASN A 121 11.49 -3.51 -15.11
N PRO A 122 12.14 -4.01 -16.19
CA PRO A 122 11.64 -3.82 -17.56
C PRO A 122 10.32 -4.53 -17.82
N ASN A 123 10.03 -5.62 -17.10
CA ASN A 123 8.76 -6.31 -17.17
C ASN A 123 7.70 -5.57 -16.36
N GLY A 124 6.44 -5.64 -16.81
CA GLY A 124 5.34 -5.02 -16.08
C GLY A 124 4.06 -5.81 -16.27
N VAL A 125 3.23 -5.85 -15.23
CA VAL A 125 1.88 -6.40 -15.31
C VAL A 125 0.95 -5.35 -15.91
N ASN A 126 0.10 -5.75 -16.86
CA ASN A 126 -0.93 -4.85 -17.38
C ASN A 126 -2.03 -4.66 -16.34
N GLY A 127 -2.52 -3.43 -16.26
CA GLY A 127 -3.64 -3.08 -15.40
C GLY A 127 -4.54 -2.06 -16.08
N ASP A 128 -5.81 -2.08 -15.72
CA ASP A 128 -6.80 -1.09 -16.14
C ASP A 128 -7.44 -0.45 -14.92
N GLN A 129 -7.88 0.79 -15.05
CA GLN A 129 -8.51 1.57 -14.00
C GLN A 129 -9.75 2.24 -14.56
N ALA A 130 -10.86 2.22 -13.81
CA ALA A 130 -12.13 2.78 -14.27
C ALA A 130 -13.09 3.02 -13.10
N MET A 131 -14.29 3.54 -13.42
CA MET A 131 -15.44 3.49 -12.54
C MET A 131 -16.36 2.35 -12.94
N CYS A 132 -16.78 1.56 -11.93
CA CYS A 132 -17.66 0.42 -12.10
C CYS A 132 -18.99 0.61 -11.36
N VAL A 133 -20.00 -0.10 -11.86
CA VAL A 133 -21.22 -0.43 -11.14
C VAL A 133 -21.43 -1.94 -11.20
N THR A 134 -22.26 -2.49 -10.32
CA THR A 134 -22.67 -3.88 -10.46
C THR A 134 -23.68 -4.05 -11.60
N GLU A 135 -23.74 -5.25 -12.20
CA GLU A 135 -24.77 -5.57 -13.24
C GLU A 135 -26.18 -5.23 -12.74
N GLY A 136 -26.46 -5.53 -11.46
CA GLY A 136 -27.75 -5.20 -10.85
C GLY A 136 -28.01 -3.70 -10.74
N THR A 137 -27.00 -2.90 -10.45
CA THR A 137 -27.07 -1.43 -10.43
C THR A 137 -27.35 -0.91 -11.85
N ALA A 138 -26.57 -1.35 -12.85
CA ALA A 138 -26.77 -0.94 -14.23
C ALA A 138 -28.18 -1.24 -14.73
N ALA A 139 -28.71 -2.43 -14.36
CA ALA A 139 -30.08 -2.83 -14.75
C ALA A 139 -31.17 -1.96 -14.09
N ARG A 140 -30.99 -1.54 -12.83
CA ARG A 140 -31.99 -0.73 -12.10
C ARG A 140 -31.96 0.73 -12.49
N THR A 141 -30.77 1.30 -12.68
CA THR A 141 -30.58 2.75 -12.93
C THR A 141 -30.54 3.09 -14.41
N GLY A 142 -30.17 2.13 -15.25
CA GLY A 142 -29.95 2.35 -16.68
C GLY A 142 -28.64 3.07 -17.01
N ILE A 143 -27.77 3.37 -15.99
CA ILE A 143 -26.51 4.07 -16.20
C ILE A 143 -25.57 3.30 -17.13
N LYS A 144 -24.92 4.01 -18.04
CA LYS A 144 -23.97 3.46 -19.03
C LYS A 144 -22.68 4.24 -19.10
N ASP A 145 -22.73 5.54 -18.91
CA ASP A 145 -21.60 6.45 -19.09
C ASP A 145 -21.27 7.16 -17.77
N LEU A 146 -19.98 7.36 -17.49
CA LEU A 146 -19.52 8.03 -16.29
C LEU A 146 -20.06 9.47 -16.18
N SER A 147 -20.15 10.16 -17.31
CA SER A 147 -20.66 11.53 -17.38
C SER A 147 -22.11 11.69 -16.92
N GLU A 148 -22.91 10.63 -16.92
CA GLU A 148 -24.29 10.67 -16.45
C GLU A 148 -24.38 10.95 -14.93
N LEU A 149 -23.31 10.70 -14.17
CA LEU A 149 -23.25 11.03 -12.73
C LEU A 149 -23.31 12.55 -12.48
N SER A 150 -23.01 13.39 -13.47
CA SER A 150 -23.19 14.84 -13.35
C SER A 150 -24.66 15.30 -13.41
N ASN A 151 -25.58 14.39 -13.80
CA ASN A 151 -27.01 14.64 -13.76
C ASN A 151 -27.53 14.37 -12.33
N PRO A 152 -28.13 15.35 -11.62
CA PRO A 152 -28.63 15.16 -10.25
C PRO A 152 -29.67 14.04 -10.13
N ASP A 153 -30.50 13.79 -11.14
CA ASP A 153 -31.51 12.72 -11.10
C ASP A 153 -30.87 11.33 -11.22
N MET A 154 -29.76 11.21 -11.93
CA MET A 154 -28.97 9.98 -11.95
C MET A 154 -28.22 9.80 -10.63
N ALA A 155 -27.55 10.85 -10.14
CA ALA A 155 -26.76 10.83 -8.90
C ALA A 155 -27.59 10.40 -7.67
N LYS A 156 -28.85 10.85 -7.55
CA LYS A 156 -29.80 10.46 -6.49
C LYS A 156 -30.04 8.94 -6.39
N ASN A 157 -29.79 8.16 -7.45
CA ASN A 157 -29.89 6.71 -7.35
C ASN A 157 -28.80 6.08 -6.47
N PHE A 158 -27.77 6.85 -6.16
CA PHE A 158 -26.62 6.46 -5.35
C PHE A 158 -26.59 7.17 -3.99
N ASP A 159 -27.58 8.02 -3.69
CA ASP A 159 -27.73 8.71 -2.40
C ASP A 159 -28.11 7.67 -1.31
N THR A 160 -27.21 7.45 -0.38
CA THR A 160 -27.38 6.43 0.67
C THR A 160 -27.64 7.04 2.05
N ASP A 161 -27.39 8.32 2.24
CA ASP A 161 -27.58 9.04 3.51
C ASP A 161 -28.68 10.11 3.49
N GLY A 162 -29.22 10.45 2.31
CA GLY A 162 -30.36 11.34 2.13
C GLY A 162 -29.99 12.81 2.05
N ASP A 163 -28.72 13.14 1.77
CA ASP A 163 -28.27 14.53 1.63
C ASP A 163 -28.55 15.13 0.23
N GLY A 164 -29.01 14.31 -0.69
CA GLY A 164 -29.37 14.70 -2.06
C GLY A 164 -28.25 14.55 -3.07
N LYS A 165 -27.07 14.08 -2.67
CA LYS A 165 -25.95 13.67 -3.53
C LYS A 165 -25.76 12.16 -3.49
N GLY A 166 -25.21 11.61 -4.56
CA GLY A 166 -24.85 10.19 -4.55
C GLY A 166 -23.48 9.95 -3.90
N GLU A 167 -23.23 8.76 -3.37
CA GLU A 167 -21.91 8.35 -2.92
C GLU A 167 -21.14 7.58 -3.98
N ILE A 168 -19.86 7.89 -4.12
CA ILE A 168 -18.92 7.20 -5.00
C ILE A 168 -17.59 6.98 -4.28
N TRP A 169 -17.14 5.72 -4.18
CA TRP A 169 -15.79 5.45 -3.72
C TRP A 169 -14.78 5.73 -4.84
N ILE A 170 -13.80 6.58 -4.56
CA ILE A 170 -12.80 7.02 -5.53
C ILE A 170 -11.39 6.48 -5.24
N GLY A 171 -11.23 5.60 -4.25
CA GLY A 171 -9.96 5.04 -3.81
C GLY A 171 -9.68 5.34 -2.35
N ALA A 172 -8.59 4.76 -1.83
CA ALA A 172 -8.15 5.00 -0.46
C ALA A 172 -7.32 6.29 -0.36
N ALA A 173 -7.32 6.89 0.83
CA ALA A 173 -6.46 8.03 1.12
C ALA A 173 -4.97 7.67 0.91
N GLY A 174 -4.22 8.56 0.26
CA GLY A 174 -2.81 8.35 -0.05
C GLY A 174 -2.52 7.58 -1.34
N TRP A 175 -3.55 7.09 -2.05
CA TRP A 175 -3.37 6.58 -3.40
C TRP A 175 -3.26 7.73 -4.41
N ALA A 176 -2.33 7.63 -5.35
CA ALA A 176 -2.23 8.62 -6.42
C ALA A 176 -3.45 8.58 -7.35
N SER A 177 -4.05 7.39 -7.55
CA SER A 177 -5.31 7.23 -8.29
C SER A 177 -6.47 7.99 -7.65
N THR A 178 -6.55 8.06 -6.32
CA THR A 178 -7.58 8.83 -5.62
C THR A 178 -7.50 10.32 -5.97
N ASN A 179 -6.29 10.88 -6.04
CA ASN A 179 -6.11 12.26 -6.50
C ASN A 179 -6.54 12.43 -7.96
N VAL A 180 -6.19 11.47 -8.82
CA VAL A 180 -6.60 11.49 -10.23
C VAL A 180 -8.13 11.42 -10.34
N GLU A 181 -8.79 10.59 -9.54
CA GLU A 181 -10.25 10.50 -9.56
C GLU A 181 -10.94 11.80 -9.07
N LYS A 182 -10.34 12.55 -8.15
CA LYS A 182 -10.81 13.92 -7.84
C LYS A 182 -10.73 14.86 -9.03
N ILE A 183 -9.61 14.80 -9.78
CA ILE A 183 -9.43 15.57 -11.01
C ILE A 183 -10.49 15.18 -12.04
N ARG A 184 -10.72 13.89 -12.20
CA ARG A 184 -11.70 13.33 -13.14
C ARG A 184 -13.13 13.71 -12.73
N ALA A 185 -13.47 13.61 -11.44
CA ALA A 185 -14.76 14.03 -10.92
C ALA A 185 -15.07 15.50 -11.26
N LYS A 186 -14.08 16.38 -11.05
CA LYS A 186 -14.16 17.79 -11.46
C LYS A 186 -14.32 17.91 -12.99
N SER A 187 -13.51 17.18 -13.75
CA SER A 187 -13.47 17.30 -15.23
C SER A 187 -14.76 16.82 -15.89
N TYR A 188 -15.41 15.78 -15.34
CA TYR A 188 -16.70 15.27 -15.78
C TYR A 188 -17.90 16.03 -15.17
N GLY A 189 -17.64 16.86 -14.13
CA GLY A 189 -18.67 17.65 -13.46
C GLY A 189 -19.45 16.92 -12.37
N TYR A 190 -19.17 15.64 -12.09
CA TYR A 190 -19.90 14.91 -11.06
C TYR A 190 -19.43 15.18 -9.62
N SER A 191 -18.36 15.94 -9.42
CA SER A 191 -17.97 16.43 -8.09
C SER A 191 -19.07 17.30 -7.43
N GLU A 192 -19.97 17.88 -8.22
CA GLU A 192 -21.07 18.72 -7.72
C GLU A 192 -22.27 17.89 -7.24
N THR A 193 -22.45 16.70 -7.79
CA THR A 193 -23.61 15.82 -7.59
C THR A 193 -23.30 14.58 -6.78
N MET A 194 -22.01 14.26 -6.60
CA MET A 194 -21.54 13.08 -5.89
C MET A 194 -20.64 13.45 -4.72
N ASN A 195 -20.81 12.77 -3.61
CA ASN A 195 -19.90 12.75 -2.47
C ASN A 195 -18.75 11.78 -2.75
N LEU A 196 -17.53 12.29 -2.85
CA LEU A 196 -16.34 11.51 -3.17
C LEU A 196 -15.81 10.85 -1.89
N LYS A 197 -16.00 9.54 -1.75
CA LYS A 197 -15.56 8.77 -0.56
C LYS A 197 -14.12 8.31 -0.72
N GLU A 198 -13.28 8.69 0.26
CA GLU A 198 -11.90 8.26 0.39
C GLU A 198 -11.76 7.38 1.63
N ILE A 199 -12.12 6.13 1.50
CA ILE A 199 -12.05 5.16 2.60
C ILE A 199 -11.13 3.99 2.23
N ASP A 200 -10.68 3.27 3.25
CA ASP A 200 -9.88 2.06 3.06
C ASP A 200 -10.58 1.07 2.13
N GLU A 201 -9.81 0.43 1.25
CA GLU A 201 -10.33 -0.49 0.25
C GLU A 201 -11.14 -1.63 0.86
N THR A 202 -10.70 -2.18 1.98
CA THR A 202 -11.42 -3.29 2.65
C THR A 202 -12.84 -2.87 3.05
N LEU A 203 -13.01 -1.63 3.50
CA LEU A 203 -14.33 -1.08 3.85
C LEU A 203 -15.17 -0.83 2.59
N ALA A 204 -14.56 -0.26 1.55
CA ALA A 204 -15.26 -0.01 0.28
C ALA A 204 -15.75 -1.31 -0.38
N LEU A 205 -14.92 -2.36 -0.37
CA LEU A 205 -15.30 -3.67 -0.91
C LEU A 205 -16.41 -4.32 -0.09
N ALA A 206 -16.39 -4.17 1.23
CA ALA A 206 -17.50 -4.63 2.08
C ALA A 206 -18.80 -3.88 1.77
N GLU A 207 -18.73 -2.58 1.42
CA GLU A 207 -19.91 -1.82 0.93
C GLU A 207 -20.42 -2.39 -0.40
N VAL A 208 -19.53 -2.79 -1.33
CA VAL A 208 -19.94 -3.44 -2.59
C VAL A 208 -20.62 -4.76 -2.34
N ASP A 209 -20.02 -5.63 -1.49
CA ASP A 209 -20.62 -6.93 -1.11
C ASP A 209 -22.01 -6.73 -0.51
N ASN A 210 -22.14 -5.78 0.39
CA ASN A 210 -23.41 -5.45 1.05
C ASN A 210 -24.44 -4.89 0.05
N ALA A 211 -24.03 -4.01 -0.86
CA ALA A 211 -24.91 -3.47 -1.89
C ALA A 211 -25.44 -4.58 -2.83
N VAL A 212 -24.58 -5.53 -3.21
CA VAL A 212 -24.99 -6.70 -4.00
C VAL A 212 -25.99 -7.55 -3.24
N ALA A 213 -25.71 -7.90 -1.97
CA ALA A 213 -26.56 -8.72 -1.13
C ALA A 213 -27.94 -8.07 -0.89
N GLN A 214 -27.99 -6.76 -0.69
CA GLN A 214 -29.22 -5.98 -0.45
C GLN A 214 -29.90 -5.47 -1.72
N LYS A 215 -29.34 -5.74 -2.90
CA LYS A 215 -29.83 -5.22 -4.20
C LYS A 215 -29.89 -3.68 -4.22
N LYS A 216 -28.95 -3.02 -3.57
CA LYS A 216 -28.76 -1.55 -3.60
C LYS A 216 -27.90 -1.14 -4.77
N ASN A 217 -28.00 0.15 -5.12
CA ASN A 217 -27.13 0.73 -6.15
C ASN A 217 -25.79 1.11 -5.52
N ILE A 218 -24.73 0.95 -6.30
CA ILE A 218 -23.38 1.34 -5.91
C ILE A 218 -22.55 1.69 -7.16
N VAL A 219 -21.73 2.73 -7.05
CA VAL A 219 -20.72 3.12 -8.03
C VAL A 219 -19.39 3.31 -7.32
N PHE A 220 -18.31 2.80 -7.91
CA PHE A 220 -17.02 2.75 -7.24
C PHE A 220 -15.86 2.62 -8.21
N PHE A 221 -14.69 3.07 -7.77
CA PHE A 221 -13.43 2.88 -8.47
C PHE A 221 -13.07 1.39 -8.53
N CYS A 222 -12.74 0.90 -9.72
CA CYS A 222 -12.36 -0.48 -9.96
C CYS A 222 -11.10 -0.55 -10.82
N TYR A 223 -10.32 -1.62 -10.65
CA TYR A 223 -9.06 -1.80 -11.37
C TYR A 223 -8.71 -3.27 -11.53
N THR A 224 -7.87 -3.58 -12.50
CA THR A 224 -7.27 -4.92 -12.69
C THR A 224 -5.75 -4.82 -12.61
N PRO A 225 -5.05 -5.84 -12.08
CA PRO A 225 -5.53 -7.11 -11.53
C PRO A 225 -6.25 -6.93 -10.18
N HIS A 226 -7.44 -7.50 -10.03
CA HIS A 226 -8.21 -7.45 -8.80
C HIS A 226 -9.19 -8.62 -8.67
N HIS A 227 -9.37 -9.14 -7.45
CA HIS A 227 -10.26 -10.27 -7.16
C HIS A 227 -11.75 -9.96 -7.35
N MET A 228 -12.14 -8.71 -7.27
CA MET A 228 -13.54 -8.24 -7.33
C MET A 228 -14.25 -8.67 -8.62
N PHE A 229 -13.54 -8.70 -9.75
CA PHE A 229 -14.11 -9.15 -11.02
C PHE A 229 -14.42 -10.66 -11.05
N ALA A 230 -13.80 -11.43 -10.15
CA ALA A 230 -14.13 -12.84 -9.98
C ALA A 230 -15.34 -13.05 -9.03
N LEU A 231 -15.59 -12.12 -8.11
CA LEU A 231 -16.69 -12.20 -7.13
C LEU A 231 -18.01 -11.65 -7.68
N HIS A 232 -17.94 -10.56 -8.45
CA HIS A 232 -19.11 -9.82 -8.89
C HIS A 232 -19.12 -9.60 -10.40
N LYS A 233 -20.30 -9.61 -10.99
CA LYS A 233 -20.50 -9.15 -12.35
C LYS A 233 -20.52 -7.64 -12.35
N LEU A 234 -19.41 -7.05 -12.81
CA LEU A 234 -19.19 -5.62 -12.86
C LEU A 234 -19.39 -5.08 -14.28
N VAL A 235 -19.91 -3.88 -14.36
CA VAL A 235 -20.06 -3.09 -15.60
C VAL A 235 -19.17 -1.88 -15.45
N ILE A 236 -18.18 -1.77 -16.32
CA ILE A 236 -17.34 -0.58 -16.44
C ILE A 236 -18.16 0.51 -17.13
N LEU A 237 -18.24 1.68 -16.50
CA LEU A 237 -18.90 2.83 -17.10
C LEU A 237 -18.09 3.33 -18.28
N LYS A 238 -18.79 3.66 -19.37
CA LYS A 238 -18.15 4.15 -20.60
C LYS A 238 -17.62 5.56 -20.40
N GLU A 239 -16.55 5.84 -21.08
CA GLU A 239 -15.85 7.12 -21.09
C GLU A 239 -15.29 7.41 -22.49
N PRO A 240 -15.02 8.70 -22.83
CA PRO A 240 -14.18 9.02 -23.98
C PRO A 240 -12.84 8.30 -23.87
N ALA A 241 -12.35 7.74 -24.95
CA ALA A 241 -11.07 7.05 -24.96
C ALA A 241 -9.94 7.95 -24.44
N TYR A 242 -8.90 7.33 -23.88
CA TYR A 242 -7.70 8.05 -23.47
C TYR A 242 -7.17 8.94 -24.58
N ASP A 243 -6.84 10.16 -24.22
CA ASP A 243 -6.26 11.17 -25.11
C ASP A 243 -5.21 11.95 -24.31
N GLU A 244 -3.94 11.78 -24.66
CA GLU A 244 -2.82 12.41 -23.98
C GLU A 244 -2.94 13.94 -23.95
N ALA A 245 -3.45 14.54 -25.00
CA ALA A 245 -3.65 16.00 -25.08
C ALA A 245 -4.69 16.52 -24.06
N LYS A 246 -5.57 15.65 -23.56
CA LYS A 246 -6.59 15.95 -22.57
C LYS A 246 -6.25 15.45 -21.17
N TRP A 247 -5.13 14.75 -21.02
CA TRP A 247 -4.65 14.19 -19.76
C TRP A 247 -3.63 15.13 -19.14
N ASN A 248 -4.10 16.14 -18.41
CA ASN A 248 -3.24 17.05 -17.65
C ASN A 248 -3.42 16.78 -16.15
N VAL A 249 -2.64 15.88 -15.60
CA VAL A 249 -2.71 15.43 -14.20
C VAL A 249 -1.48 15.87 -13.44
N LYS A 250 -1.67 16.63 -12.37
CA LYS A 250 -0.66 16.98 -11.38
C LYS A 250 -0.98 16.30 -10.05
N GLN A 251 0.03 15.94 -9.29
CA GLN A 251 -0.13 15.39 -7.96
C GLN A 251 0.08 16.49 -6.90
N PRO A 252 -0.45 16.35 -5.67
CA PRO A 252 -0.24 17.32 -4.58
C PRO A 252 1.23 17.58 -4.26
N THR A 253 2.10 16.61 -4.55
CA THR A 253 3.57 16.73 -4.37
C THR A 253 4.23 17.64 -5.40
N ASP A 254 3.57 17.91 -6.52
CA ASP A 254 4.12 18.64 -7.65
C ASP A 254 3.62 20.09 -7.70
N ASP A 255 2.39 20.31 -7.27
CA ASP A 255 1.72 21.61 -7.35
C ASP A 255 0.72 21.76 -6.19
N PRO A 256 0.85 22.78 -5.33
CA PRO A 256 -0.10 23.03 -4.24
C PRO A 256 -1.54 23.29 -4.74
N ASN A 257 -1.70 23.77 -5.98
CA ASN A 257 -2.99 23.99 -6.63
C ASN A 257 -3.32 22.88 -7.65
N TRP A 258 -2.81 21.67 -7.41
CA TRP A 258 -2.89 20.53 -8.30
C TRP A 258 -4.30 20.25 -8.84
N LEU A 259 -5.31 20.32 -7.99
CA LEU A 259 -6.69 20.02 -8.40
C LEU A 259 -7.23 21.09 -9.38
N GLU A 260 -6.95 22.36 -9.12
CA GLU A 260 -7.36 23.46 -10.01
C GLU A 260 -6.64 23.41 -11.35
N ASN A 261 -5.33 23.14 -11.30
CA ASN A 261 -4.44 23.14 -12.45
C ASN A 261 -4.46 21.83 -13.26
N SER A 262 -5.33 20.88 -12.91
CA SER A 262 -5.46 19.60 -13.60
C SER A 262 -6.79 19.43 -14.29
N SER A 263 -6.80 18.59 -15.34
CA SER A 263 -7.99 18.17 -16.08
C SER A 263 -7.75 16.81 -16.72
N ALA A 264 -8.75 15.92 -16.67
CA ALA A 264 -8.70 14.60 -17.30
C ALA A 264 -10.12 14.10 -17.65
N PRO A 265 -10.81 14.69 -18.66
CA PRO A 265 -12.15 14.28 -19.08
C PRO A 265 -12.12 13.10 -20.06
N VAL A 266 -11.26 12.13 -19.82
CA VAL A 266 -11.05 10.95 -20.67
C VAL A 266 -10.76 9.73 -19.77
N ALA A 267 -10.88 8.52 -20.34
CA ALA A 267 -10.54 7.27 -19.67
C ALA A 267 -9.05 7.24 -19.25
N TRP A 268 -8.73 6.40 -18.31
CA TRP A 268 -7.35 6.08 -17.96
C TRP A 268 -6.61 5.47 -19.16
N ASN A 269 -5.32 5.72 -19.25
CA ASN A 269 -4.44 4.89 -20.08
C ASN A 269 -4.23 3.53 -19.42
N THR A 270 -3.95 2.49 -20.22
CA THR A 270 -3.55 1.17 -19.67
C THR A 270 -2.37 1.32 -18.75
N ALA A 271 -2.52 0.83 -17.54
CA ALA A 271 -1.48 0.88 -16.53
C ALA A 271 -0.43 -0.21 -16.74
N LYS A 272 0.78 0.07 -16.22
CA LYS A 272 1.86 -0.89 -16.03
C LYS A 272 2.26 -0.92 -14.56
N LEU A 273 2.14 -2.08 -13.95
CA LEU A 273 2.55 -2.32 -12.58
C LEU A 273 3.98 -2.85 -12.63
N LYS A 274 4.94 -2.12 -12.08
CA LYS A 274 6.35 -2.48 -12.16
C LYS A 274 7.00 -2.53 -10.78
N ILE A 275 7.91 -3.46 -10.60
CA ILE A 275 8.82 -3.45 -9.44
C ILE A 275 9.84 -2.34 -9.64
N HIS A 276 10.03 -1.53 -8.58
CA HIS A 276 11.11 -0.55 -8.51
C HIS A 276 12.05 -0.90 -7.36
N TYR A 277 13.33 -0.59 -7.50
CA TYR A 277 14.32 -0.88 -6.47
C TYR A 277 15.43 0.16 -6.42
N ALA A 278 16.03 0.34 -5.25
CA ALA A 278 17.14 1.25 -5.04
C ALA A 278 18.35 0.87 -5.91
N ALA A 279 18.90 1.84 -6.63
CA ALA A 279 20.08 1.62 -7.47
C ALA A 279 21.30 1.15 -6.67
N SER A 280 21.38 1.46 -5.37
CA SER A 280 22.42 0.98 -4.47
C SER A 280 22.51 -0.54 -4.41
N LEU A 281 21.38 -1.26 -4.57
CA LEU A 281 21.36 -2.73 -4.59
C LEU A 281 22.25 -3.33 -5.69
N GLU A 282 22.47 -2.63 -6.81
CA GLU A 282 23.36 -3.11 -7.88
C GLU A 282 24.80 -3.30 -7.36
N LYS A 283 25.21 -2.53 -6.35
CA LYS A 283 26.52 -2.61 -5.71
C LYS A 283 26.46 -3.43 -4.41
N ASP A 284 25.46 -3.15 -3.55
CA ASP A 284 25.43 -3.66 -2.18
C ASP A 284 24.89 -5.09 -2.10
N ASN A 285 23.95 -5.45 -2.99
CA ASN A 285 23.42 -6.80 -3.14
C ASN A 285 23.07 -7.11 -4.61
N PRO A 286 24.07 -7.36 -5.47
CA PRO A 286 23.85 -7.54 -6.92
C PRO A 286 22.95 -8.73 -7.27
N ALA A 287 22.90 -9.76 -6.43
CA ALA A 287 22.03 -10.91 -6.65
C ALA A 287 20.54 -10.51 -6.49
N VAL A 288 20.23 -9.70 -5.49
CA VAL A 288 18.88 -9.15 -5.30
C VAL A 288 18.50 -8.20 -6.44
N ALA A 289 19.39 -7.28 -6.83
CA ALA A 289 19.15 -6.37 -7.94
C ALA A 289 18.86 -7.13 -9.24
N LYS A 290 19.65 -8.20 -9.52
CA LYS A 290 19.43 -9.07 -10.67
C LYS A 290 18.08 -9.75 -10.61
N LEU A 291 17.73 -10.41 -9.49
CA LEU A 291 16.42 -11.01 -9.29
C LEU A 291 15.30 -10.00 -9.60
N LEU A 292 15.33 -8.83 -8.95
CA LEU A 292 14.28 -7.81 -9.09
C LEU A 292 14.11 -7.32 -10.52
N SER A 293 15.18 -7.26 -11.30
CA SER A 293 15.15 -6.90 -12.73
C SER A 293 14.56 -7.99 -13.62
N GLN A 294 14.52 -9.23 -13.15
CA GLN A 294 14.09 -10.41 -13.93
C GLN A 294 12.65 -10.85 -13.63
N VAL A 295 12.10 -10.49 -12.45
CA VAL A 295 10.75 -10.88 -12.06
C VAL A 295 9.75 -10.57 -13.17
N LYS A 296 8.94 -11.56 -13.51
CA LYS A 296 7.88 -11.46 -14.50
C LYS A 296 6.62 -12.10 -13.97
N LEU A 297 5.62 -11.27 -13.72
CA LEU A 297 4.27 -11.65 -13.35
C LEU A 297 3.31 -11.22 -14.48
N ASP A 298 2.12 -11.77 -14.50
CA ASP A 298 1.03 -11.35 -15.37
C ASP A 298 -0.25 -11.05 -14.57
N THR A 299 -1.24 -10.51 -15.23
CA THR A 299 -2.51 -10.08 -14.63
C THR A 299 -3.25 -11.24 -13.97
N ASP A 300 -3.23 -12.42 -14.59
CA ASP A 300 -3.93 -13.61 -14.06
C ASP A 300 -3.26 -14.14 -12.80
N ILE A 301 -1.92 -14.20 -12.78
CA ILE A 301 -1.15 -14.61 -11.61
C ILE A 301 -1.46 -13.66 -10.44
N VAL A 302 -1.32 -12.34 -10.63
CA VAL A 302 -1.55 -11.37 -9.56
C VAL A 302 -3.00 -11.39 -9.09
N SER A 303 -3.98 -11.54 -9.97
CA SER A 303 -5.40 -11.66 -9.60
C SER A 303 -5.67 -12.89 -8.74
N LYS A 304 -5.10 -14.06 -9.09
CA LYS A 304 -5.23 -15.30 -8.29
C LYS A 304 -4.56 -15.17 -6.93
N MET A 305 -3.36 -14.58 -6.87
CA MET A 305 -2.66 -14.29 -5.62
C MET A 305 -3.50 -13.39 -4.71
N THR A 306 -4.07 -12.33 -5.27
CA THR A 306 -4.94 -11.39 -4.54
C THR A 306 -6.22 -12.07 -4.05
N PHE A 307 -6.82 -12.93 -4.89
CA PHE A 307 -8.01 -13.73 -4.51
C PHE A 307 -7.73 -14.61 -3.30
N ALA A 308 -6.61 -15.31 -3.29
CA ALA A 308 -6.21 -16.17 -2.18
C ALA A 308 -6.10 -15.39 -0.85
N LEU A 309 -5.52 -14.18 -0.87
CA LEU A 309 -5.41 -13.38 0.33
C LEU A 309 -6.73 -12.79 0.79
N VAL A 310 -7.50 -12.22 -0.13
CA VAL A 310 -8.67 -11.41 0.25
C VAL A 310 -9.92 -12.27 0.41
N VAL A 311 -10.14 -13.22 -0.49
CA VAL A 311 -11.36 -14.03 -0.52
C VAL A 311 -11.19 -15.29 0.32
N GLU A 312 -10.11 -16.04 0.10
CA GLU A 312 -9.84 -17.28 0.84
C GLU A 312 -9.21 -17.05 2.22
N LYS A 313 -8.87 -15.77 2.55
CA LYS A 313 -8.30 -15.37 3.83
C LYS A 313 -6.99 -16.10 4.20
N GLN A 314 -6.22 -16.49 3.20
CA GLN A 314 -4.93 -17.12 3.43
C GLN A 314 -3.94 -16.13 4.06
N ASP A 315 -3.10 -16.61 4.97
CA ASP A 315 -1.99 -15.81 5.50
C ASP A 315 -0.99 -15.49 4.37
N PRO A 316 -0.57 -14.23 4.18
CA PRO A 316 0.29 -13.84 3.07
C PRO A 316 1.65 -14.54 3.03
N ALA A 317 2.26 -14.80 4.20
CA ALA A 317 3.57 -15.45 4.28
C ALA A 317 3.45 -16.94 3.96
N GLU A 318 2.44 -17.63 4.51
CA GLU A 318 2.18 -19.03 4.23
C GLU A 318 1.78 -19.24 2.75
N PHE A 319 0.94 -18.34 2.22
CA PHE A 319 0.60 -18.34 0.79
C PHE A 319 1.86 -18.20 -0.07
N ALA A 320 2.74 -17.23 0.24
CA ALA A 320 3.95 -16.98 -0.54
C ALA A 320 4.88 -18.21 -0.57
N LYS A 321 5.12 -18.86 0.57
CA LYS A 321 5.92 -20.09 0.63
C LYS A 321 5.33 -21.20 -0.22
N LYS A 322 4.02 -21.42 -0.11
CA LYS A 322 3.33 -22.41 -0.93
C LYS A 322 3.45 -22.09 -2.43
N TRP A 323 3.18 -20.83 -2.78
CA TRP A 323 3.22 -20.37 -4.17
C TRP A 323 4.62 -20.55 -4.77
N VAL A 324 5.67 -20.16 -4.05
CA VAL A 324 7.07 -20.31 -4.48
C VAL A 324 7.40 -21.78 -4.70
N ALA A 325 7.02 -22.66 -3.78
CA ALA A 325 7.24 -24.11 -3.91
C ALA A 325 6.52 -24.74 -5.11
N GLU A 326 5.28 -24.28 -5.39
CA GLU A 326 4.48 -24.77 -6.51
C GLU A 326 4.89 -24.18 -7.87
N ASN A 327 5.58 -23.04 -7.88
CA ASN A 327 6.00 -22.32 -9.09
C ASN A 327 7.52 -22.26 -9.28
N GLY A 328 8.25 -23.29 -8.85
CA GLY A 328 9.72 -23.34 -8.89
C GLY A 328 10.32 -23.00 -10.26
N ALA A 329 9.73 -23.48 -11.36
CA ALA A 329 10.21 -23.16 -12.70
C ALA A 329 10.12 -21.65 -13.06
N VAL A 330 9.11 -20.96 -12.54
CA VAL A 330 8.94 -19.49 -12.70
C VAL A 330 10.00 -18.76 -11.88
N VAL A 331 10.19 -19.18 -10.63
CA VAL A 331 11.19 -18.61 -9.71
C VAL A 331 12.60 -18.84 -10.24
N ASP A 332 12.91 -20.03 -10.73
CA ASP A 332 14.20 -20.35 -11.36
C ASP A 332 14.52 -19.47 -12.57
N ALA A 333 13.48 -19.06 -13.31
CA ALA A 333 13.65 -18.14 -14.43
C ALA A 333 14.02 -16.72 -13.97
N TRP A 334 13.57 -16.29 -12.79
CA TRP A 334 13.93 -14.98 -12.21
C TRP A 334 15.34 -14.96 -11.61
N LEU A 335 15.89 -16.12 -11.24
CA LEU A 335 17.21 -16.26 -10.62
C LEU A 335 18.34 -16.40 -11.66
N LYS A 336 18.02 -16.67 -12.93
CA LYS A 336 19.00 -16.80 -14.04
C LYS A 336 19.50 -15.47 -14.55
#